data_1be39e52f13b9b1ea39fc88f1e75f481
#
_entry.id   1be39e52f13b9b1ea39fc88f1e75f481
#
_cell.length_a   1.000
_cell.length_b   1.000
_cell.length_c   1.000
_cell.angle_alpha   90.00
_cell.angle_beta   90.00
_cell.angle_gamma   90.00
#
_symmetry.space_group_name_H-M   'P 1'
#
loop_
_entity.id
_entity.type
_entity.pdbx_description
1 polymer ?
#
loop_
_entity_poly.entity_id
_entity_poly.type
_entity_poly.pdbx_seq_one_letter_code
_entity_poly.pdbx_strand_id
1 'polypeptide(L)'
;MKLQDSLRKIIRQSGSGRWVQGSGAVQGACDTLPGDPGAGGSPFLMKLLAAAVLLAGGLASGCASDASSGEQNPSLAAEAAESVSENQKSGIRSGGAAGSPSYARAKGNAKLTIWVADYQGYNGIAKVGERFTRDTGVKVNVVHYGQADVQFQYASAAGVAPDIFLSGHDRFGEWAKEGLIAQLAPGAEEKARFTGLAWDAVTIGGKIYGYPMGIWALGLICNRKLVPDAPENWEDFIALDNKLQKKGVRAIYWDYTTPYYTYPLISANGGYSFKKASDGFYDTGKTGVANEGAKSGLKFLIDLIWNGHMRKGADYGVMQQEFSGGRLGCILDGPWSWAGYDQAGIDFSVNRLPKLNGMRSRPFVSVQSFVISASSPNRDLAVDFLENYLLTDDGIRDVNDDVAIGVPALRSFQALSGRNSRIAATMENVRGGDLIPSIPEMYRFWSAFQTALREAVTGRQGADEALEDAAKGIAKQ
;
A
#
# COMPACT_ATOMS: atom_id res chain seq x y z
N MET A 1 5.55 5.05 -44.40
CA MET A 1 6.83 5.21 -45.10
C MET A 1 7.63 6.40 -44.54
N LYS A 2 7.13 7.62 -44.42
CA LYS A 2 7.91 8.79 -43.94
C LYS A 2 8.40 8.69 -42.47
N LEU A 3 7.72 7.96 -41.58
CA LEU A 3 8.10 7.82 -40.16
C LEU A 3 9.28 6.83 -39.98
N GLN A 4 9.34 5.77 -40.78
CA GLN A 4 10.44 4.80 -40.72
C GLN A 4 11.77 5.36 -41.24
N ASP A 5 11.73 6.29 -42.19
CA ASP A 5 12.93 6.94 -42.69
C ASP A 5 13.50 7.98 -41.73
N SER A 6 12.65 8.63 -40.96
CA SER A 6 13.07 9.53 -39.87
C SER A 6 13.73 8.81 -38.71
N LEU A 7 13.20 7.65 -38.31
CA LEU A 7 13.81 6.81 -37.27
C LEU A 7 15.16 6.22 -37.70
N ARG A 8 15.32 5.81 -38.97
CA ARG A 8 16.60 5.35 -39.49
C ARG A 8 17.67 6.44 -39.56
N LYS A 9 17.26 7.71 -39.72
CA LYS A 9 18.19 8.85 -39.70
C LYS A 9 18.70 9.15 -38.29
N ILE A 10 17.84 9.05 -37.28
CA ILE A 10 18.21 9.25 -35.86
C ILE A 10 19.19 8.15 -35.40
N ILE A 11 18.95 6.90 -35.77
CA ILE A 11 19.82 5.76 -35.40
C ILE A 11 21.19 5.84 -36.08
N ARG A 12 21.30 6.43 -37.28
CA ARG A 12 22.58 6.61 -37.95
C ARG A 12 23.43 7.77 -37.44
N GLN A 13 22.84 8.74 -36.78
CA GLN A 13 23.57 9.88 -36.17
C GLN A 13 24.14 9.57 -34.77
N SER A 14 23.66 8.54 -34.07
CA SER A 14 24.16 8.11 -32.76
C SER A 14 25.32 7.09 -32.83
N GLY A 15 25.80 6.73 -34.02
CA GLY A 15 26.76 5.63 -34.23
C GLY A 15 28.24 6.02 -34.46
N SER A 16 28.68 7.25 -34.19
CA SER A 16 30.09 7.63 -34.35
C SER A 16 30.59 8.53 -33.19
N GLY A 17 30.83 7.95 -32.04
CA GLY A 17 31.49 8.60 -30.89
C GLY A 17 32.28 7.59 -30.07
N ARG A 18 33.63 7.66 -30.15
CA ARG A 18 34.56 6.89 -29.29
C ARG A 18 34.33 7.21 -27.84
N TRP A 19 34.12 6.20 -27.02
CA TRP A 19 34.06 6.32 -25.58
C TRP A 19 35.46 6.32 -24.99
N VAL A 20 35.82 7.41 -24.31
CA VAL A 20 37.01 7.47 -23.45
C VAL A 20 36.51 7.26 -22.02
N GLN A 21 37.05 6.27 -21.32
CA GLN A 21 36.82 6.04 -19.92
C GLN A 21 37.38 7.20 -19.09
N GLY A 22 36.51 7.91 -18.36
CA GLY A 22 36.86 8.92 -17.36
C GLY A 22 35.85 8.86 -16.24
N SER A 23 36.27 8.34 -15.09
CA SER A 23 35.52 8.32 -13.84
C SER A 23 35.38 9.74 -13.28
N GLY A 24 34.15 10.23 -13.11
CA GLY A 24 33.89 11.45 -12.33
C GLY A 24 33.22 12.55 -13.13
N ALA A 25 31.92 12.46 -13.35
CA ALA A 25 31.00 13.59 -13.56
C ALA A 25 29.59 13.11 -13.98
N VAL A 26 28.77 12.66 -13.07
CA VAL A 26 27.31 12.53 -13.25
C VAL A 26 26.59 12.98 -11.98
N GLN A 27 26.92 14.17 -11.51
CA GLN A 27 26.25 14.80 -10.36
C GLN A 27 25.82 16.24 -10.64
N GLY A 28 25.59 16.61 -11.89
CA GLY A 28 25.36 18.02 -12.21
C GLY A 28 24.37 18.31 -13.33
N ALA A 29 23.46 17.41 -13.68
CA ALA A 29 22.59 17.61 -14.84
C ALA A 29 21.07 17.54 -14.54
N CYS A 30 20.64 17.85 -13.30
CA CYS A 30 19.20 17.92 -12.94
C CYS A 30 18.69 19.34 -12.58
N ASP A 31 19.52 20.36 -12.63
CA ASP A 31 19.16 21.68 -12.09
C ASP A 31 19.04 22.79 -13.14
N THR A 32 18.53 22.56 -14.34
CA THR A 32 18.10 23.69 -15.18
C THR A 32 17.08 23.25 -16.25
N LEU A 33 15.79 23.34 -15.95
CA LEU A 33 14.77 23.57 -16.96
C LEU A 33 13.80 24.65 -16.44
N PRO A 34 13.64 25.79 -17.15
CA PRO A 34 12.69 26.83 -16.79
C PRO A 34 11.27 26.40 -17.18
N GLY A 35 10.33 26.68 -16.29
CA GLY A 35 8.91 26.47 -16.55
C GLY A 35 8.37 27.48 -17.55
N ASP A 36 7.48 27.02 -18.43
CA ASP A 36 6.48 27.86 -19.07
C ASP A 36 5.17 27.06 -19.26
N PRO A 37 4.01 27.61 -18.85
CA PRO A 37 2.73 26.94 -18.90
C PRO A 37 1.98 27.31 -20.17
N GLY A 38 1.69 26.34 -21.03
CA GLY A 38 0.70 26.58 -22.07
C GLY A 38 0.94 25.89 -23.39
N ALA A 39 0.55 24.62 -23.50
CA ALA A 39 0.12 24.06 -24.79
C ALA A 39 -0.65 22.75 -24.54
N GLY A 40 -1.92 22.73 -24.87
CA GLY A 40 -2.78 21.56 -24.84
C GLY A 40 -2.28 20.50 -25.79
N GLY A 41 -1.69 19.42 -25.26
CA GLY A 41 -1.25 18.27 -26.01
C GLY A 41 -2.37 17.25 -26.14
N SER A 42 -2.60 16.76 -27.35
CA SER A 42 -3.57 15.72 -27.68
C SER A 42 -3.30 14.42 -26.92
N PRO A 43 -4.31 13.70 -26.40
CA PRO A 43 -4.16 12.45 -25.65
C PRO A 43 -3.48 11.33 -26.43
N PHE A 44 -3.32 11.48 -27.73
CA PHE A 44 -2.64 10.52 -28.60
C PHE A 44 -1.10 10.62 -28.47
N LEU A 45 -0.54 11.79 -28.18
CA LEU A 45 0.91 11.97 -28.01
C LEU A 45 1.41 11.41 -26.67
N MET A 46 0.59 11.47 -25.62
CA MET A 46 0.93 10.89 -24.32
C MET A 46 0.98 9.37 -24.33
N LYS A 47 0.15 8.71 -25.14
CA LYS A 47 0.19 7.24 -25.31
C LYS A 47 1.46 6.75 -26.03
N LEU A 48 2.04 7.55 -26.92
CA LEU A 48 3.29 7.23 -27.62
C LEU A 48 4.55 7.43 -26.74
N LEU A 49 4.53 8.40 -25.84
CA LEU A 49 5.62 8.60 -24.87
C LEU A 49 5.66 7.49 -23.79
N ALA A 50 4.52 7.00 -23.33
CA ALA A 50 4.44 5.90 -22.36
C ALA A 50 5.03 4.60 -22.92
N ALA A 51 4.80 4.30 -24.21
CA ALA A 51 5.38 3.12 -24.85
C ALA A 51 6.91 3.22 -25.04
N ALA A 52 7.45 4.43 -25.23
CA ALA A 52 8.90 4.65 -25.39
C ALA A 52 9.67 4.51 -24.06
N VAL A 53 9.07 4.87 -22.93
CA VAL A 53 9.70 4.75 -21.60
C VAL A 53 9.79 3.28 -21.15
N LEU A 54 8.82 2.43 -21.54
CA LEU A 54 8.84 0.99 -21.23
C LEU A 54 9.97 0.23 -21.98
N LEU A 55 10.41 0.73 -23.15
CA LEU A 55 11.51 0.13 -23.92
C LEU A 55 12.90 0.63 -23.47
N ALA A 56 12.99 1.76 -22.83
CA ALA A 56 14.26 2.34 -22.35
C ALA A 56 14.64 1.92 -20.92
N GLY A 57 13.69 1.47 -20.10
CA GLY A 57 13.91 1.03 -18.70
C GLY A 57 14.58 -0.33 -18.54
N GLY A 58 14.76 -1.08 -19.61
CA GLY A 58 15.35 -2.43 -19.59
C GLY A 58 16.88 -2.52 -19.72
N LEU A 59 17.59 -1.38 -19.85
CA LEU A 59 19.02 -1.40 -20.18
C LEU A 59 19.97 -0.67 -19.22
N ALA A 60 19.55 -0.30 -18.02
CA ALA A 60 20.41 0.36 -17.05
C ALA A 60 20.25 -0.21 -15.63
N SER A 61 20.75 -1.42 -15.39
CA SER A 61 21.17 -1.88 -14.06
C SER A 61 22.10 -3.08 -14.20
N GLY A 62 23.35 -2.79 -14.33
CA GLY A 62 24.43 -3.76 -14.22
C GLY A 62 25.54 -3.16 -13.36
N CYS A 63 25.52 -3.46 -12.06
CA CYS A 63 26.71 -3.59 -11.21
C CYS A 63 26.38 -4.38 -9.97
N ALA A 64 26.75 -5.61 -10.02
CA ALA A 64 27.29 -6.55 -9.05
C ALA A 64 26.89 -6.50 -7.57
N SER A 65 26.18 -7.54 -7.12
CA SER A 65 26.68 -8.44 -6.06
C SER A 65 25.91 -9.76 -6.18
N ASP A 66 26.65 -10.88 -6.13
CA ASP A 66 26.17 -12.25 -6.32
C ASP A 66 25.01 -12.64 -5.39
N ALA A 67 23.88 -13.04 -5.98
CA ALA A 67 22.96 -14.00 -5.41
C ALA A 67 22.05 -14.55 -6.52
N SER A 68 22.22 -15.84 -6.76
CA SER A 68 21.40 -16.82 -7.50
C SER A 68 20.29 -16.33 -8.45
N SER A 69 20.51 -16.64 -9.70
CA SER A 69 19.71 -16.59 -10.91
C SER A 69 18.22 -16.98 -10.74
N GLY A 70 17.34 -16.04 -11.03
CA GLY A 70 15.98 -16.28 -11.51
C GLY A 70 15.84 -15.56 -12.84
N GLU A 71 15.86 -16.29 -13.94
CA GLU A 71 15.69 -15.76 -15.27
C GLU A 71 14.35 -15.05 -15.42
N GLN A 72 14.38 -13.75 -15.68
CA GLN A 72 13.19 -12.99 -16.08
C GLN A 72 12.90 -13.30 -17.56
N ASN A 73 11.80 -13.99 -17.80
CA ASN A 73 11.37 -14.38 -19.14
C ASN A 73 10.48 -13.30 -19.77
N PRO A 74 10.92 -12.59 -20.83
CA PRO A 74 10.13 -11.56 -21.51
C PRO A 74 8.89 -12.09 -22.27
N SER A 75 8.70 -13.42 -22.34
CA SER A 75 7.62 -14.04 -23.12
C SER A 75 6.24 -13.91 -22.50
N LEU A 76 6.12 -13.66 -21.18
CA LEU A 76 4.82 -13.64 -20.48
C LEU A 76 3.89 -12.49 -20.88
N ALA A 77 4.45 -11.36 -21.32
CA ALA A 77 3.65 -10.25 -21.82
C ALA A 77 3.08 -10.52 -23.24
N ALA A 78 3.79 -11.29 -24.05
CA ALA A 78 3.35 -11.68 -25.38
C ALA A 78 2.28 -12.79 -25.33
N GLU A 79 2.45 -13.78 -24.45
CA GLU A 79 1.45 -14.86 -24.26
C GLU A 79 0.11 -14.34 -23.70
N ALA A 80 0.13 -13.31 -22.86
CA ALA A 80 -1.09 -12.68 -22.36
C ALA A 80 -1.87 -11.95 -23.47
N ALA A 81 -1.18 -11.39 -24.45
CA ALA A 81 -1.80 -10.67 -25.58
C ALA A 81 -2.46 -11.60 -26.60
N GLU A 82 -1.90 -12.79 -26.85
CA GLU A 82 -2.49 -13.76 -27.80
C GLU A 82 -3.77 -14.40 -27.26
N SER A 83 -3.90 -14.61 -25.93
CA SER A 83 -5.10 -15.22 -25.35
C SER A 83 -6.35 -14.32 -25.34
N VAL A 84 -6.18 -13.01 -25.51
CA VAL A 84 -7.30 -12.03 -25.51
C VAL A 84 -8.01 -11.93 -26.87
N SER A 85 -7.33 -12.27 -27.98
CA SER A 85 -7.89 -12.07 -29.33
C SER A 85 -8.93 -13.14 -29.73
N GLU A 86 -8.93 -14.32 -29.14
CA GLU A 86 -9.83 -15.41 -29.52
C GLU A 86 -11.18 -15.46 -28.77
N ASN A 87 -11.35 -14.73 -27.63
CA ASN A 87 -12.50 -14.89 -26.75
C ASN A 87 -13.57 -13.79 -26.83
N GLN A 88 -13.50 -12.85 -27.79
CA GLN A 88 -14.48 -11.75 -27.91
C GLN A 88 -15.80 -12.10 -28.62
N LYS A 89 -16.10 -13.35 -28.90
CA LYS A 89 -17.30 -13.76 -29.71
C LYS A 89 -18.35 -14.58 -28.99
N SER A 90 -18.49 -14.55 -27.69
CA SER A 90 -19.64 -15.23 -27.04
C SER A 90 -20.43 -14.30 -26.13
N GLY A 91 -21.69 -14.09 -26.54
CA GLY A 91 -22.65 -13.16 -25.93
C GLY A 91 -23.08 -13.55 -24.51
N ILE A 92 -23.41 -12.51 -23.78
CA ILE A 92 -23.90 -12.47 -22.41
C ILE A 92 -25.29 -13.14 -22.35
N ARG A 93 -25.48 -14.12 -21.48
CA ARG A 93 -26.80 -14.53 -20.97
C ARG A 93 -26.88 -14.24 -19.46
N SER A 94 -27.89 -13.49 -19.10
CA SER A 94 -28.27 -13.11 -17.75
C SER A 94 -28.99 -14.23 -17.00
N GLY A 95 -28.67 -14.43 -15.74
CA GLY A 95 -29.51 -14.99 -14.69
C GLY A 95 -29.49 -16.51 -14.54
N GLY A 96 -28.91 -16.99 -13.43
CA GLY A 96 -29.07 -18.36 -12.95
C GLY A 96 -28.60 -18.48 -11.50
N ALA A 97 -29.47 -19.05 -10.68
CA ALA A 97 -29.38 -19.24 -9.24
C ALA A 97 -28.07 -19.89 -8.75
N ALA A 98 -27.71 -19.60 -7.50
CA ALA A 98 -26.67 -20.25 -6.74
C ALA A 98 -26.81 -21.79 -6.82
N GLY A 99 -25.89 -22.42 -7.52
CA GLY A 99 -25.87 -23.87 -7.69
C GLY A 99 -24.65 -24.33 -8.45
N SER A 100 -23.78 -24.99 -7.73
CA SER A 100 -22.71 -25.92 -8.17
C SER A 100 -21.67 -25.47 -9.24
N PRO A 101 -20.41 -25.83 -9.07
CA PRO A 101 -19.28 -25.41 -9.93
C PRO A 101 -19.28 -26.13 -11.30
N SER A 102 -20.41 -26.21 -11.98
CA SER A 102 -20.54 -26.88 -13.27
C SER A 102 -19.96 -26.12 -14.47
N TYR A 103 -19.79 -24.80 -14.35
CA TYR A 103 -19.25 -24.00 -15.44
C TYR A 103 -17.72 -23.94 -15.49
N ALA A 104 -17.03 -24.19 -14.40
CA ALA A 104 -15.56 -24.26 -14.38
C ALA A 104 -15.03 -25.47 -15.18
N ARG A 105 -15.75 -26.59 -15.17
CA ARG A 105 -15.41 -27.80 -15.93
C ARG A 105 -15.55 -27.64 -17.45
N ALA A 106 -16.30 -26.66 -17.91
CA ALA A 106 -16.59 -26.45 -19.32
C ALA A 106 -15.51 -25.68 -20.10
N LYS A 107 -14.53 -25.08 -19.42
CA LYS A 107 -13.47 -24.26 -20.04
C LYS A 107 -12.07 -24.81 -19.73
N GLY A 108 -11.70 -25.91 -20.38
CA GLY A 108 -10.49 -26.70 -20.12
C GLY A 108 -9.13 -25.99 -20.18
N ASN A 109 -9.07 -24.65 -20.39
CA ASN A 109 -7.86 -23.85 -20.37
C ASN A 109 -8.01 -22.52 -19.57
N ALA A 110 -9.06 -22.38 -18.76
CA ALA A 110 -9.23 -21.19 -17.95
C ALA A 110 -8.13 -21.08 -16.89
N LYS A 111 -7.61 -19.88 -16.68
CA LYS A 111 -6.60 -19.61 -15.65
C LYS A 111 -6.95 -18.31 -14.92
N LEU A 112 -6.72 -18.25 -13.63
CA LEU A 112 -6.76 -17.03 -12.83
C LEU A 112 -5.36 -16.52 -12.57
N THR A 113 -5.12 -15.24 -12.80
CA THR A 113 -3.87 -14.56 -12.44
C THR A 113 -4.15 -13.61 -11.27
N ILE A 114 -3.37 -13.74 -10.20
CA ILE A 114 -3.49 -12.93 -8.98
C ILE A 114 -2.17 -12.17 -8.80
N TRP A 115 -2.23 -10.86 -8.66
CA TRP A 115 -1.07 -10.06 -8.30
C TRP A 115 -1.10 -9.72 -6.81
N VAL A 116 0.10 -9.73 -6.22
CA VAL A 116 0.38 -9.35 -4.84
C VAL A 116 1.64 -8.48 -4.86
N ALA A 117 1.75 -7.48 -3.98
CA ALA A 117 2.99 -6.73 -3.87
C ALA A 117 4.10 -7.62 -3.28
N ASP A 118 5.32 -7.52 -3.82
CA ASP A 118 6.47 -8.35 -3.44
C ASP A 118 6.81 -8.27 -1.94
N TYR A 119 6.66 -7.09 -1.34
CA TYR A 119 6.92 -6.87 0.08
C TYR A 119 5.87 -7.50 1.01
N GLN A 120 4.70 -7.90 0.51
CA GLN A 120 3.60 -8.43 1.33
C GLN A 120 3.79 -9.91 1.68
N GLY A 121 4.54 -10.68 0.89
CA GLY A 121 4.59 -12.13 1.03
C GLY A 121 3.27 -12.77 0.60
N TYR A 122 2.52 -13.36 1.54
CA TYR A 122 1.23 -14.03 1.30
C TYR A 122 1.31 -15.20 0.31
N ASN A 123 2.40 -15.98 0.37
CA ASN A 123 2.57 -17.19 -0.44
C ASN A 123 1.46 -18.23 -0.17
N GLY A 124 0.78 -18.13 0.98
CA GLY A 124 -0.40 -18.94 1.31
C GLY A 124 -1.52 -18.84 0.28
N ILE A 125 -1.61 -17.72 -0.48
CA ILE A 125 -2.57 -17.58 -1.59
C ILE A 125 -2.33 -18.64 -2.66
N ALA A 126 -1.07 -18.96 -2.98
CA ALA A 126 -0.72 -20.01 -3.94
C ALA A 126 -1.19 -21.39 -3.47
N LYS A 127 -1.07 -21.69 -2.17
CA LYS A 127 -1.57 -22.93 -1.57
C LYS A 127 -3.10 -23.07 -1.70
N VAL A 128 -3.84 -21.95 -1.52
CA VAL A 128 -5.28 -21.92 -1.80
C VAL A 128 -5.55 -22.15 -3.29
N GLY A 129 -4.75 -21.53 -4.17
CA GLY A 129 -4.81 -21.69 -5.61
C GLY A 129 -4.62 -23.14 -6.07
N GLU A 130 -3.73 -23.89 -5.41
CA GLU A 130 -3.55 -25.33 -5.66
C GLU A 130 -4.81 -26.13 -5.32
N ARG A 131 -5.49 -25.80 -4.19
CA ARG A 131 -6.79 -26.44 -3.85
C ARG A 131 -7.83 -26.14 -4.93
N PHE A 132 -7.98 -24.87 -5.29
CA PHE A 132 -8.91 -24.49 -6.34
C PHE A 132 -8.63 -25.19 -7.67
N THR A 133 -7.36 -25.28 -8.06
CA THR A 133 -6.93 -25.97 -9.30
C THR A 133 -7.28 -27.45 -9.26
N ARG A 134 -7.05 -28.13 -8.13
CA ARG A 134 -7.36 -29.56 -7.97
C ARG A 134 -8.87 -29.83 -8.09
N ASP A 135 -9.69 -28.95 -7.49
CA ASP A 135 -11.14 -29.17 -7.40
C ASP A 135 -11.89 -28.75 -8.68
N THR A 136 -11.37 -27.73 -9.39
CA THR A 136 -12.05 -27.13 -10.56
C THR A 136 -11.34 -27.39 -11.88
N GLY A 137 -10.07 -27.73 -11.88
CA GLY A 137 -9.21 -27.80 -13.06
C GLY A 137 -8.70 -26.43 -13.55
N VAL A 138 -9.14 -25.31 -12.95
CA VAL A 138 -8.70 -23.95 -13.31
C VAL A 138 -7.36 -23.66 -12.66
N LYS A 139 -6.34 -23.34 -13.46
CA LYS A 139 -5.02 -22.99 -12.94
C LYS A 139 -5.04 -21.62 -12.27
N VAL A 140 -4.43 -21.50 -11.08
CA VAL A 140 -4.22 -20.23 -10.39
C VAL A 140 -2.74 -19.88 -10.43
N ASN A 141 -2.42 -18.68 -10.91
CA ASN A 141 -1.06 -18.15 -10.98
C ASN A 141 -0.96 -16.93 -10.07
N VAL A 142 -0.16 -17.02 -8.99
CA VAL A 142 0.12 -15.91 -8.08
C VAL A 142 1.46 -15.30 -8.46
N VAL A 143 1.47 -13.98 -8.69
CA VAL A 143 2.65 -13.24 -9.13
C VAL A 143 2.91 -12.10 -8.15
N HIS A 144 4.14 -12.04 -7.64
CA HIS A 144 4.59 -10.96 -6.78
C HIS A 144 5.27 -9.88 -7.62
N TYR A 145 4.82 -8.63 -7.48
CA TYR A 145 5.32 -7.48 -8.24
C TYR A 145 5.88 -6.39 -7.34
N GLY A 146 7.07 -5.87 -7.71
CA GLY A 146 7.55 -4.60 -7.19
C GLY A 146 6.67 -3.44 -7.69
N GLN A 147 6.38 -2.47 -6.84
CA GLN A 147 5.50 -1.33 -7.16
C GLN A 147 4.13 -1.77 -7.75
N ALA A 148 3.55 -2.83 -7.19
CA ALA A 148 2.38 -3.51 -7.73
C ALA A 148 1.20 -2.58 -8.03
N ASP A 149 0.93 -1.56 -7.20
CA ASP A 149 -0.16 -0.60 -7.39
C ASP A 149 0.00 0.22 -8.67
N VAL A 150 1.24 0.67 -8.94
CA VAL A 150 1.58 1.44 -10.16
C VAL A 150 1.48 0.55 -11.39
N GLN A 151 2.02 -0.67 -11.29
CA GLN A 151 1.98 -1.65 -12.38
C GLN A 151 0.55 -2.08 -12.69
N PHE A 152 -0.29 -2.29 -11.67
CA PHE A 152 -1.70 -2.61 -11.85
C PHE A 152 -2.45 -1.51 -12.61
N GLN A 153 -2.23 -0.25 -12.28
CA GLN A 153 -2.86 0.88 -12.95
C GLN A 153 -2.51 0.93 -14.45
N TYR A 154 -1.22 0.77 -14.78
CA TYR A 154 -0.78 0.74 -16.18
C TYR A 154 -1.30 -0.49 -16.93
N ALA A 155 -1.21 -1.68 -16.33
CA ALA A 155 -1.70 -2.91 -16.93
C ALA A 155 -3.22 -2.87 -17.16
N SER A 156 -3.98 -2.31 -16.19
CA SER A 156 -5.44 -2.14 -16.31
C SER A 156 -5.80 -1.18 -17.44
N ALA A 157 -5.10 -0.04 -17.55
CA ALA A 157 -5.31 0.90 -18.65
C ALA A 157 -4.95 0.30 -20.02
N ALA A 158 -4.01 -0.64 -20.06
CA ALA A 158 -3.61 -1.36 -21.27
C ALA A 158 -4.51 -2.59 -21.57
N GLY A 159 -5.41 -2.98 -20.66
CA GLY A 159 -6.28 -4.16 -20.79
C GLY A 159 -5.57 -5.51 -20.57
N VAL A 160 -4.40 -5.50 -19.91
CA VAL A 160 -3.58 -6.70 -19.63
C VAL A 160 -3.36 -6.91 -18.12
N ALA A 161 -4.25 -6.37 -17.29
CA ALA A 161 -4.20 -6.54 -15.85
C ALA A 161 -4.45 -8.00 -15.42
N PRO A 162 -4.04 -8.37 -14.18
CA PRO A 162 -4.43 -9.65 -13.58
C PRO A 162 -5.94 -9.74 -13.41
N ASP A 163 -6.46 -10.94 -13.18
CA ASP A 163 -7.87 -11.11 -12.84
C ASP A 163 -8.18 -10.55 -11.45
N ILE A 164 -7.28 -10.79 -10.50
CA ILE A 164 -7.40 -10.37 -9.10
C ILE A 164 -6.14 -9.63 -8.69
N PHE A 165 -6.29 -8.54 -7.92
CA PHE A 165 -5.16 -7.83 -7.32
C PHE A 165 -5.43 -7.55 -5.84
N LEU A 166 -4.43 -7.84 -4.98
CA LEU A 166 -4.46 -7.52 -3.56
C LEU A 166 -3.79 -6.18 -3.31
N SER A 167 -4.56 -5.22 -2.77
CA SER A 167 -4.05 -3.90 -2.42
C SER A 167 -4.76 -3.29 -1.21
N GLY A 168 -4.21 -2.21 -0.67
CA GLY A 168 -4.90 -1.32 0.27
C GLY A 168 -6.05 -0.59 -0.40
N HIS A 169 -7.13 -0.38 0.34
CA HIS A 169 -8.37 0.20 -0.20
C HIS A 169 -8.29 1.70 -0.55
N ASP A 170 -7.26 2.40 -0.13
CA ASP A 170 -7.14 3.86 -0.25
C ASP A 170 -7.11 4.36 -1.71
N ARG A 171 -6.71 3.51 -2.67
CA ARG A 171 -6.73 3.83 -4.10
C ARG A 171 -7.99 3.38 -4.85
N PHE A 172 -8.88 2.64 -4.20
CA PHE A 172 -10.05 2.05 -4.90
C PHE A 172 -11.00 3.12 -5.44
N GLY A 173 -11.12 4.28 -4.77
CA GLY A 173 -11.92 5.39 -5.26
C GLY A 173 -11.42 5.96 -6.59
N GLU A 174 -10.10 6.08 -6.75
CA GLU A 174 -9.45 6.47 -8.00
C GLU A 174 -9.69 5.41 -9.07
N TRP A 175 -9.37 4.15 -8.78
CA TRP A 175 -9.50 3.05 -9.75
C TRP A 175 -10.95 2.76 -10.16
N ALA A 176 -11.91 2.91 -9.24
CA ALA A 176 -13.33 2.79 -9.56
C ALA A 176 -13.80 3.92 -10.49
N LYS A 177 -13.37 5.17 -10.24
CA LYS A 177 -13.67 6.33 -11.09
C LYS A 177 -13.08 6.17 -12.50
N GLU A 178 -11.88 5.60 -12.60
CA GLU A 178 -11.20 5.33 -13.86
C GLU A 178 -11.71 4.07 -14.58
N GLY A 179 -12.58 3.27 -13.93
CA GLY A 179 -13.12 2.04 -14.48
C GLY A 179 -12.11 0.89 -14.58
N LEU A 180 -11.05 0.90 -13.74
CA LEU A 180 -10.01 -0.11 -13.74
C LEU A 180 -10.40 -1.36 -12.95
N ILE A 181 -11.28 -1.22 -11.94
CA ILE A 181 -11.76 -2.30 -11.08
C ILE A 181 -13.25 -2.52 -11.26
N ALA A 182 -13.68 -3.78 -11.15
CA ALA A 182 -15.07 -4.16 -11.35
C ALA A 182 -15.92 -3.81 -10.12
N GLN A 183 -17.14 -3.32 -10.36
CA GLN A 183 -18.17 -3.30 -9.32
C GLN A 183 -18.58 -4.74 -8.99
N LEU A 184 -18.71 -5.04 -7.69
CA LEU A 184 -19.06 -6.35 -7.15
C LEU A 184 -20.44 -6.31 -6.51
N ALA A 185 -21.10 -7.47 -6.45
CA ALA A 185 -22.43 -7.61 -5.85
C ALA A 185 -22.48 -8.86 -4.94
N PRO A 186 -21.68 -8.92 -3.84
CA PRO A 186 -21.72 -10.03 -2.92
C PRO A 186 -23.11 -10.19 -2.30
N GLY A 187 -23.57 -11.43 -2.11
CA GLY A 187 -24.84 -11.75 -1.50
C GLY A 187 -24.95 -11.29 -0.05
N ALA A 188 -26.16 -11.28 0.51
CA ALA A 188 -26.38 -10.88 1.89
C ALA A 188 -25.65 -11.80 2.89
N GLU A 189 -25.61 -13.10 2.63
CA GLU A 189 -24.89 -14.08 3.44
C GLU A 189 -23.40 -13.81 3.42
N GLU A 190 -22.82 -13.55 2.23
CA GLU A 190 -21.40 -13.21 2.11
C GLU A 190 -21.07 -11.91 2.86
N LYS A 191 -21.90 -10.88 2.73
CA LYS A 191 -21.72 -9.63 3.48
C LYS A 191 -21.74 -9.84 4.99
N ALA A 192 -22.59 -10.74 5.50
CA ALA A 192 -22.71 -11.01 6.93
C ALA A 192 -21.47 -11.68 7.53
N ARG A 193 -20.65 -12.34 6.70
CA ARG A 193 -19.41 -12.99 7.13
C ARG A 193 -18.32 -12.01 7.60
N PHE A 194 -18.33 -10.78 7.12
CA PHE A 194 -17.27 -9.79 7.36
C PHE A 194 -17.73 -8.66 8.29
N THR A 195 -16.78 -7.92 8.82
CA THR A 195 -17.06 -6.75 9.67
C THR A 195 -17.58 -5.58 8.83
N GLY A 196 -18.44 -4.73 9.43
CA GLY A 196 -18.98 -3.54 8.75
C GLY A 196 -17.90 -2.58 8.29
N LEU A 197 -16.91 -2.29 9.15
CA LEU A 197 -15.78 -1.42 8.82
C LEU A 197 -15.01 -1.89 7.59
N ALA A 198 -14.87 -3.21 7.41
CA ALA A 198 -14.16 -3.76 6.26
C ALA A 198 -14.94 -3.56 4.95
N TRP A 199 -16.27 -3.68 4.99
CA TRP A 199 -17.12 -3.33 3.84
C TRP A 199 -17.16 -1.83 3.58
N ASP A 200 -17.20 -0.99 4.63
CA ASP A 200 -17.17 0.47 4.49
C ASP A 200 -15.93 0.94 3.71
N ALA A 201 -14.78 0.29 3.94
CA ALA A 201 -13.53 0.61 3.28
C ALA A 201 -13.57 0.41 1.75
N VAL A 202 -14.28 -0.63 1.29
CA VAL A 202 -14.33 -1.01 -0.13
C VAL A 202 -15.63 -0.58 -0.82
N THR A 203 -16.46 0.22 -0.11
CA THR A 203 -17.72 0.77 -0.64
C THR A 203 -17.53 2.23 -1.05
N ILE A 204 -17.65 2.51 -2.33
CA ILE A 204 -17.45 3.82 -2.93
C ILE A 204 -18.75 4.24 -3.62
N GLY A 205 -19.33 5.36 -3.18
CA GLY A 205 -20.61 5.82 -3.72
C GLY A 205 -21.76 4.78 -3.62
N GLY A 206 -21.77 3.99 -2.53
CA GLY A 206 -22.76 2.94 -2.28
C GLY A 206 -22.53 1.65 -3.08
N LYS A 207 -21.42 1.54 -3.83
CA LYS A 207 -21.07 0.36 -4.64
C LYS A 207 -19.82 -0.30 -4.07
N ILE A 208 -19.81 -1.64 -4.04
CA ILE A 208 -18.69 -2.44 -3.55
C ILE A 208 -17.71 -2.70 -4.69
N TYR A 209 -16.39 -2.54 -4.42
CA TYR A 209 -15.32 -2.71 -5.39
C TYR A 209 -14.20 -3.66 -4.94
N GLY A 210 -14.32 -4.28 -3.76
CA GLY A 210 -13.32 -5.22 -3.28
C GLY A 210 -13.89 -6.20 -2.28
N TYR A 211 -13.18 -7.32 -2.09
CA TYR A 211 -13.41 -8.29 -1.02
C TYR A 211 -12.37 -8.08 0.07
N PRO A 212 -12.77 -7.74 1.31
CA PRO A 212 -11.82 -7.42 2.37
C PRO A 212 -11.17 -8.68 2.95
N MET A 213 -9.85 -8.64 3.17
CA MET A 213 -9.08 -9.73 3.79
C MET A 213 -8.68 -9.41 5.22
N GLY A 214 -7.94 -8.32 5.41
CA GLY A 214 -7.34 -7.97 6.69
C GLY A 214 -7.33 -6.47 6.94
N ILE A 215 -7.40 -6.08 8.21
CA ILE A 215 -7.45 -4.69 8.63
C ILE A 215 -6.12 -4.35 9.31
N TRP A 216 -5.47 -3.30 8.84
CA TRP A 216 -4.18 -2.84 9.32
C TRP A 216 -4.29 -1.50 10.02
N ALA A 217 -3.56 -1.38 11.11
CA ALA A 217 -3.30 -0.12 11.78
C ALA A 217 -1.90 -0.16 12.38
N LEU A 218 -1.26 0.99 12.52
CA LEU A 218 -0.03 1.12 13.31
C LEU A 218 -0.29 0.79 14.76
N GLY A 219 0.69 0.14 15.38
CA GLY A 219 0.80 -0.02 16.82
C GLY A 219 2.14 0.48 17.32
N LEU A 220 2.24 0.68 18.63
CA LEU A 220 3.51 0.85 19.30
C LEU A 220 4.11 -0.54 19.55
N ILE A 221 5.16 -0.90 18.83
CA ILE A 221 5.85 -2.18 18.97
C ILE A 221 7.09 -1.96 19.85
N CYS A 222 7.19 -2.66 20.98
CA CYS A 222 8.29 -2.48 21.93
C CYS A 222 9.02 -3.80 22.19
N ASN A 223 10.35 -3.75 22.15
CA ASN A 223 11.24 -4.83 22.56
C ASN A 223 11.14 -5.02 24.10
N ARG A 224 10.58 -6.14 24.54
CA ARG A 224 10.32 -6.41 25.97
C ARG A 224 11.58 -6.44 26.83
N LYS A 225 12.72 -6.80 26.26
CA LYS A 225 14.02 -6.78 26.98
C LYS A 225 14.49 -5.37 27.34
N LEU A 226 14.13 -4.38 26.51
CA LEU A 226 14.52 -2.98 26.67
C LEU A 226 13.43 -2.14 27.34
N VAL A 227 12.18 -2.40 26.97
CA VAL A 227 10.98 -1.68 27.37
C VAL A 227 9.90 -2.72 27.73
N PRO A 228 9.94 -3.30 28.95
CA PRO A 228 8.97 -4.30 29.38
C PRO A 228 7.55 -3.74 29.43
N ASP A 229 7.40 -2.47 29.87
CA ASP A 229 6.16 -1.75 29.97
C ASP A 229 6.15 -0.59 28.96
N ALA A 230 5.28 -0.66 27.98
CA ALA A 230 5.19 0.33 26.93
C ALA A 230 4.70 1.69 27.48
N PRO A 231 5.33 2.82 27.07
CA PRO A 231 4.90 4.15 27.48
C PRO A 231 3.47 4.46 27.04
N GLU A 232 2.66 5.05 27.94
CA GLU A 232 1.28 5.44 27.63
C GLU A 232 1.18 6.82 26.98
N ASN A 233 2.19 7.69 27.19
CA ASN A 233 2.22 9.04 26.63
C ASN A 233 3.48 9.24 25.77
N TRP A 234 3.40 10.08 24.76
CA TRP A 234 4.53 10.43 23.92
C TRP A 234 5.63 11.15 24.71
N GLU A 235 5.26 11.93 25.67
CA GLU A 235 6.17 12.70 26.53
C GLU A 235 7.08 11.79 27.36
N ASP A 236 6.61 10.58 27.71
CA ASP A 236 7.38 9.61 28.51
C ASP A 236 8.62 9.10 27.76
N PHE A 237 8.63 9.16 26.40
CA PHE A 237 9.75 8.73 25.59
C PHE A 237 11.02 9.58 25.80
N ILE A 238 10.89 10.84 26.20
CA ILE A 238 12.02 11.71 26.51
C ILE A 238 12.82 11.14 27.69
N ALA A 239 12.14 10.82 28.80
CA ALA A 239 12.76 10.24 29.98
C ALA A 239 13.29 8.82 29.71
N LEU A 240 12.55 8.03 28.93
CA LEU A 240 12.96 6.68 28.52
C LEU A 240 14.23 6.72 27.67
N ASP A 241 14.31 7.64 26.70
CA ASP A 241 15.49 7.79 25.83
C ASP A 241 16.74 8.20 26.63
N ASN A 242 16.61 9.16 27.55
CA ASN A 242 17.69 9.55 28.44
C ASN A 242 18.23 8.38 29.31
N LYS A 243 17.37 7.43 29.66
CA LYS A 243 17.74 6.22 30.39
C LYS A 243 18.45 5.21 29.48
N LEU A 244 17.91 4.98 28.27
CA LEU A 244 18.40 3.97 27.33
C LEU A 244 19.67 4.39 26.62
N GLN A 245 19.87 5.68 26.32
CA GLN A 245 21.10 6.20 25.73
C GLN A 245 22.36 5.84 26.55
N LYS A 246 22.26 5.78 27.88
CA LYS A 246 23.35 5.35 28.76
C LYS A 246 23.80 3.91 28.49
N LYS A 247 22.96 3.11 27.81
CA LYS A 247 23.25 1.74 27.42
C LYS A 247 23.55 1.61 25.92
N GLY A 248 23.69 2.72 25.18
CA GLY A 248 23.90 2.72 23.73
C GLY A 248 22.64 2.36 22.93
N VAL A 249 21.44 2.46 23.52
CA VAL A 249 20.15 2.11 22.94
C VAL A 249 19.27 3.36 22.85
N ARG A 250 18.39 3.42 21.85
CA ARG A 250 17.43 4.52 21.69
C ARG A 250 16.02 4.08 22.08
N ALA A 251 15.20 5.05 22.52
CA ALA A 251 13.86 4.72 22.98
C ALA A 251 12.89 4.42 21.85
N ILE A 252 12.85 5.24 20.81
CA ILE A 252 11.88 5.10 19.73
C ILE A 252 12.40 5.69 18.42
N TYR A 253 12.11 4.98 17.31
CA TYR A 253 12.20 5.53 15.96
C TYR A 253 10.93 5.15 15.16
N TRP A 254 10.63 5.98 14.15
CA TRP A 254 9.70 5.65 13.06
C TRP A 254 10.09 6.44 11.81
N ASP A 255 9.52 6.08 10.66
CA ASP A 255 9.67 6.86 9.42
C ASP A 255 8.83 8.13 9.51
N TYR A 256 9.37 9.16 10.12
CA TYR A 256 8.64 10.37 10.45
C TYR A 256 8.39 11.29 9.27
N THR A 257 9.00 11.06 8.11
CA THR A 257 8.73 11.82 6.88
C THR A 257 7.62 11.22 6.02
N THR A 258 7.19 9.99 6.34
CA THR A 258 6.06 9.36 5.69
C THR A 258 4.77 9.66 6.45
N PRO A 259 3.76 10.30 5.80
CA PRO A 259 2.52 10.73 6.43
C PRO A 259 1.81 9.64 7.24
N TYR A 260 1.78 8.40 6.74
CA TYR A 260 1.13 7.28 7.39
C TYR A 260 1.64 7.04 8.82
N TYR A 261 2.97 7.11 9.01
CA TYR A 261 3.61 6.86 10.32
C TYR A 261 3.52 8.04 11.28
N THR A 262 3.42 9.28 10.76
CA THR A 262 3.37 10.48 11.60
C THR A 262 1.95 10.96 11.88
N TYR A 263 0.98 10.50 11.10
CA TYR A 263 -0.42 10.83 11.29
C TYR A 263 -0.93 10.65 12.74
N PRO A 264 -0.55 9.61 13.50
CA PRO A 264 -0.97 9.46 14.90
C PRO A 264 -0.68 10.67 15.80
N LEU A 265 0.45 11.36 15.61
CA LEU A 265 0.76 12.58 16.36
C LEU A 265 -0.16 13.75 15.98
N ILE A 266 -0.45 13.89 14.69
CA ILE A 266 -1.31 14.95 14.17
C ILE A 266 -2.75 14.75 14.63
N SER A 267 -3.23 13.51 14.57
CA SER A 267 -4.61 13.15 14.86
C SER A 267 -4.95 13.14 16.38
N ALA A 268 -3.93 13.01 17.23
CA ALA A 268 -4.12 12.94 18.69
C ALA A 268 -4.96 14.11 19.23
N ASN A 269 -4.67 15.31 18.78
CA ASN A 269 -5.35 16.53 19.24
C ASN A 269 -6.34 17.07 18.19
N GLY A 270 -6.95 16.18 17.38
CA GLY A 270 -8.07 16.54 16.51
C GLY A 270 -7.72 16.85 15.06
N GLY A 271 -6.46 16.58 14.60
CA GLY A 271 -6.12 16.61 13.20
C GLY A 271 -6.84 15.50 12.42
N TYR A 272 -7.07 15.71 11.13
CA TYR A 272 -7.70 14.74 10.21
C TYR A 272 -7.30 15.03 8.76
N SER A 273 -7.37 14.00 7.90
CA SER A 273 -7.08 14.14 6.46
C SER A 273 -8.17 14.94 5.74
N PHE A 274 -9.37 14.40 5.67
CA PHE A 274 -10.57 15.04 5.14
C PHE A 274 -11.71 14.91 6.13
N LYS A 275 -12.60 15.92 6.16
CA LYS A 275 -13.76 15.88 7.05
C LYS A 275 -14.84 14.98 6.46
N LYS A 276 -15.20 13.91 7.17
CA LYS A 276 -16.36 13.09 6.82
C LYS A 276 -17.64 13.82 7.19
N ALA A 277 -18.55 13.98 6.24
CA ALA A 277 -19.88 14.58 6.46
C ALA A 277 -20.87 13.53 7.01
N SER A 278 -22.03 13.99 7.47
CA SER A 278 -23.06 13.14 8.07
C SER A 278 -23.69 12.14 7.08
N ASP A 279 -23.63 12.43 5.79
CA ASP A 279 -24.07 11.56 4.68
C ASP A 279 -23.04 10.47 4.32
N GLY A 280 -21.88 10.47 5.00
CA GLY A 280 -20.81 9.50 4.81
C GLY A 280 -19.77 9.89 3.73
N PHE A 281 -20.00 10.96 2.98
CA PHE A 281 -19.03 11.49 2.01
C PHE A 281 -17.96 12.34 2.69
N TYR A 282 -16.83 12.51 2.00
CA TYR A 282 -15.75 13.36 2.48
C TYR A 282 -15.81 14.76 1.83
N ASP A 283 -15.76 15.79 2.65
CA ASP A 283 -15.61 17.19 2.20
C ASP A 283 -14.14 17.43 1.83
N THR A 284 -13.83 17.35 0.54
CA THR A 284 -12.47 17.47 0.02
C THR A 284 -11.90 18.89 0.10
N GLY A 285 -12.73 19.88 0.43
CA GLY A 285 -12.33 21.25 0.73
C GLY A 285 -11.95 21.48 2.20
N LYS A 286 -12.08 20.47 3.07
CA LYS A 286 -11.82 20.61 4.52
C LYS A 286 -10.87 19.55 5.04
N THR A 287 -9.73 20.02 5.55
CA THR A 287 -8.71 19.21 6.24
C THR A 287 -8.40 19.82 7.62
N GLY A 288 -8.02 18.96 8.57
CA GLY A 288 -7.58 19.36 9.90
C GLY A 288 -6.07 19.30 10.10
N VAL A 289 -5.27 19.18 9.04
CA VAL A 289 -3.81 19.06 9.17
C VAL A 289 -3.14 20.31 9.73
N ALA A 290 -3.78 21.48 9.65
CA ALA A 290 -3.27 22.74 10.15
C ALA A 290 -4.05 23.27 11.37
N ASN A 291 -4.88 22.45 12.04
CA ASN A 291 -5.49 22.88 13.29
C ASN A 291 -4.45 22.93 14.41
N GLU A 292 -4.76 23.60 15.52
CA GLU A 292 -3.82 23.79 16.64
C GLU A 292 -3.31 22.46 17.23
N GLY A 293 -4.16 21.44 17.26
CA GLY A 293 -3.75 20.12 17.72
C GLY A 293 -2.75 19.44 16.79
N ALA A 294 -2.94 19.55 15.47
CA ALA A 294 -1.99 19.05 14.48
C ALA A 294 -0.65 19.78 14.56
N LYS A 295 -0.68 21.13 14.70
CA LYS A 295 0.51 21.96 14.92
C LYS A 295 1.27 21.53 16.16
N SER A 296 0.56 21.26 17.27
CA SER A 296 1.15 20.75 18.51
C SER A 296 1.86 19.40 18.28
N GLY A 297 1.23 18.49 17.54
CA GLY A 297 1.81 17.18 17.20
C GLY A 297 3.10 17.30 16.39
N LEU A 298 3.13 18.15 15.37
CA LEU A 298 4.33 18.36 14.56
C LEU A 298 5.44 19.06 15.35
N LYS A 299 5.13 20.03 16.19
CA LYS A 299 6.10 20.67 17.09
C LYS A 299 6.75 19.64 18.02
N PHE A 300 5.96 18.76 18.62
CA PHE A 300 6.48 17.68 19.44
C PHE A 300 7.47 16.77 18.69
N LEU A 301 7.17 16.39 17.44
CA LEU A 301 8.10 15.62 16.61
C LEU A 301 9.40 16.39 16.35
N ILE A 302 9.31 17.67 16.01
CA ILE A 302 10.48 18.54 15.79
C ILE A 302 11.33 18.60 17.04
N ASP A 303 10.72 18.79 18.21
CA ASP A 303 11.42 18.84 19.50
C ASP A 303 12.15 17.51 19.81
N LEU A 304 11.51 16.35 19.53
CA LEU A 304 12.18 15.05 19.67
C LEU A 304 13.44 14.94 18.80
N ILE A 305 13.37 15.44 17.57
CA ILE A 305 14.49 15.39 16.61
C ILE A 305 15.60 16.36 17.01
N TRP A 306 15.26 17.61 17.32
CA TRP A 306 16.25 18.66 17.56
C TRP A 306 16.90 18.52 18.94
N ASN A 307 16.19 17.97 19.93
CA ASN A 307 16.76 17.64 21.24
C ASN A 307 17.49 16.28 21.27
N GLY A 308 17.59 15.62 20.11
CA GLY A 308 18.37 14.39 19.96
C GLY A 308 17.69 13.13 20.51
N HIS A 309 16.38 13.15 20.79
CA HIS A 309 15.61 11.97 21.20
C HIS A 309 15.13 11.11 20.02
N MET A 310 15.08 11.68 18.83
CA MET A 310 14.85 11.00 17.57
C MET A 310 16.05 11.19 16.65
N ARG A 311 16.51 10.12 16.00
CA ARG A 311 17.63 10.21 15.03
C ARG A 311 17.22 11.04 13.82
N LYS A 312 18.04 12.03 13.43
CA LYS A 312 17.89 12.75 12.17
C LYS A 312 18.03 11.77 10.99
N GLY A 313 17.11 11.83 10.05
CA GLY A 313 17.08 10.92 8.89
C GLY A 313 16.67 9.49 9.22
N ALA A 314 15.98 9.24 10.34
CA ALA A 314 15.36 7.95 10.59
C ALA A 314 14.25 7.72 9.56
N ASP A 315 14.45 6.74 8.72
CA ASP A 315 13.49 6.22 7.75
C ASP A 315 13.05 4.80 8.14
N TYR A 316 12.21 4.18 7.33
CA TYR A 316 11.70 2.84 7.58
C TYR A 316 12.82 1.79 7.65
N GLY A 317 13.81 1.85 6.75
CA GLY A 317 14.94 0.91 6.72
C GLY A 317 15.82 1.03 7.96
N VAL A 318 16.16 2.26 8.36
CA VAL A 318 16.90 2.53 9.61
C VAL A 318 16.13 2.02 10.83
N MET A 319 14.83 2.31 10.90
CA MET A 319 13.97 1.85 12.00
C MET A 319 13.99 0.32 12.11
N GLN A 320 13.75 -0.39 11.00
CA GLN A 320 13.74 -1.85 10.99
C GLN A 320 15.10 -2.46 11.37
N GLN A 321 16.19 -1.92 10.81
CA GLN A 321 17.54 -2.39 11.09
C GLN A 321 17.91 -2.23 12.56
N GLU A 322 17.63 -1.07 13.16
CA GLU A 322 17.96 -0.79 14.57
C GLU A 322 17.10 -1.64 15.52
N PHE A 323 15.81 -1.83 15.20
CA PHE A 323 14.92 -2.64 16.03
C PHE A 323 15.28 -4.13 15.94
N SER A 324 15.45 -4.68 14.75
CA SER A 324 15.89 -6.08 14.55
C SER A 324 17.27 -6.35 15.13
N GLY A 325 18.13 -5.34 15.18
CA GLY A 325 19.45 -5.41 15.83
C GLY A 325 19.41 -5.27 17.36
N GLY A 326 18.25 -5.11 17.99
CA GLY A 326 18.08 -4.98 19.43
C GLY A 326 18.62 -3.66 20.01
N ARG A 327 18.83 -2.63 19.18
CA ARG A 327 19.36 -1.31 19.57
C ARG A 327 18.27 -0.25 19.71
N LEU A 328 17.01 -0.62 19.59
CA LEU A 328 15.87 0.27 19.64
C LEU A 328 14.80 -0.29 20.58
N GLY A 329 14.30 0.56 21.48
CA GLY A 329 13.28 0.19 22.47
C GLY A 329 11.93 -0.05 21.86
N CYS A 330 11.41 0.94 21.13
CA CYS A 330 10.09 0.88 20.48
C CYS A 330 10.13 1.45 19.05
N ILE A 331 9.14 1.09 18.27
CA ILE A 331 8.89 1.57 16.90
C ILE A 331 7.40 1.77 16.65
N LEU A 332 7.06 2.56 15.63
CA LEU A 332 5.72 2.54 15.04
C LEU A 332 5.74 1.65 13.81
N ASP A 333 5.01 0.55 13.86
CA ASP A 333 4.93 -0.38 12.73
C ASP A 333 3.62 -1.19 12.78
N GLY A 334 3.40 -2.06 11.80
CA GLY A 334 2.18 -2.83 11.68
C GLY A 334 2.39 -4.34 11.50
N PRO A 335 1.28 -5.09 11.28
CA PRO A 335 1.32 -6.55 11.18
C PRO A 335 2.26 -7.10 10.10
N TRP A 336 2.48 -6.37 9.02
CA TRP A 336 3.35 -6.75 7.91
C TRP A 336 4.82 -7.00 8.31
N SER A 337 5.27 -6.44 9.44
CA SER A 337 6.65 -6.53 9.91
C SER A 337 6.89 -7.60 10.98
N TRP A 338 5.83 -8.14 11.61
CA TRP A 338 5.98 -9.01 12.78
C TRP A 338 6.81 -10.25 12.51
N ALA A 339 6.60 -10.91 11.36
CA ALA A 339 7.36 -12.10 10.98
C ALA A 339 8.87 -11.80 10.90
N GLY A 340 9.27 -10.63 10.38
CA GLY A 340 10.67 -10.21 10.32
C GLY A 340 11.27 -10.00 11.71
N TYR A 341 10.54 -9.43 12.65
CA TYR A 341 11.01 -9.26 14.03
C TYR A 341 11.07 -10.57 14.80
N ASP A 342 10.11 -11.48 14.58
CA ASP A 342 10.15 -12.84 15.15
C ASP A 342 11.37 -13.61 14.60
N GLN A 343 11.66 -13.52 13.30
CA GLN A 343 12.86 -14.14 12.67
C GLN A 343 14.17 -13.54 13.19
N ALA A 344 14.18 -12.26 13.51
CA ALA A 344 15.33 -11.59 14.15
C ALA A 344 15.49 -11.95 15.63
N GLY A 345 14.59 -12.77 16.20
CA GLY A 345 14.64 -13.18 17.61
C GLY A 345 14.28 -12.08 18.61
N ILE A 346 13.54 -11.06 18.18
CA ILE A 346 13.09 -9.97 19.05
C ILE A 346 11.82 -10.42 19.79
N ASP A 347 11.90 -10.52 21.11
CA ASP A 347 10.71 -10.64 21.96
C ASP A 347 10.04 -9.27 22.08
N PHE A 348 8.91 -9.08 21.38
CA PHE A 348 8.22 -7.79 21.32
C PHE A 348 6.76 -7.86 21.72
N SER A 349 6.26 -6.73 22.22
CA SER A 349 4.83 -6.47 22.40
C SER A 349 4.30 -5.52 21.33
N VAL A 350 3.03 -5.69 20.99
CA VAL A 350 2.24 -4.69 20.24
C VAL A 350 1.31 -4.02 21.23
N ASN A 351 1.27 -2.71 21.20
CA ASN A 351 0.57 -1.89 22.19
C ASN A 351 -0.30 -0.84 21.50
N ARG A 352 -1.21 -0.24 22.27
CA ARG A 352 -1.92 0.97 21.84
C ARG A 352 -0.91 2.08 21.56
N LEU A 353 -1.25 2.95 20.61
CA LEU A 353 -0.48 4.16 20.39
C LEU A 353 -0.58 5.09 21.61
N PRO A 354 0.53 5.78 21.96
CA PRO A 354 0.57 6.69 23.11
C PRO A 354 -0.36 7.87 22.93
N LYS A 355 -0.72 8.50 24.04
CA LYS A 355 -1.45 9.78 24.07
C LYS A 355 -0.46 10.94 23.90
N LEU A 356 -0.90 12.03 23.27
CA LEU A 356 -0.20 13.30 23.26
C LEU A 356 -1.07 14.35 23.98
N ASN A 357 -0.52 15.04 24.96
CA ASN A 357 -1.27 15.97 25.81
C ASN A 357 -2.54 15.34 26.40
N GLY A 358 -2.46 14.08 26.82
CA GLY A 358 -3.58 13.32 27.37
C GLY A 358 -4.61 12.82 26.34
N MET A 359 -4.50 13.22 25.07
CA MET A 359 -5.41 12.84 23.99
C MET A 359 -4.87 11.64 23.22
N ARG A 360 -5.76 10.69 22.91
CA ARG A 360 -5.38 9.44 22.22
C ARG A 360 -4.94 9.70 20.77
N SER A 361 -3.79 9.16 20.39
CA SER A 361 -3.37 9.08 18.99
C SER A 361 -4.29 8.15 18.22
N ARG A 362 -4.68 8.56 17.01
CA ARG A 362 -5.52 7.80 16.10
C ARG A 362 -4.71 7.44 14.85
N PRO A 363 -4.38 6.15 14.62
CA PRO A 363 -3.69 5.75 13.40
C PRO A 363 -4.65 5.81 12.21
N PHE A 364 -4.10 5.85 11.00
CA PHE A 364 -4.85 5.42 9.85
C PHE A 364 -5.17 3.93 9.92
N VAL A 365 -6.39 3.59 9.51
CA VAL A 365 -6.85 2.21 9.34
C VAL A 365 -6.92 1.92 7.85
N SER A 366 -6.17 0.92 7.41
CA SER A 366 -6.18 0.41 6.04
C SER A 366 -6.83 -0.97 6.00
N VAL A 367 -7.54 -1.28 4.92
CA VAL A 367 -8.12 -2.61 4.70
C VAL A 367 -7.48 -3.20 3.45
N GLN A 368 -6.74 -4.29 3.64
CA GLN A 368 -6.18 -5.07 2.54
C GLN A 368 -7.31 -5.86 1.89
N SER A 369 -7.50 -5.68 0.60
CA SER A 369 -8.67 -6.19 -0.11
C SER A 369 -8.31 -6.66 -1.50
N PHE A 370 -9.02 -7.67 -1.96
CA PHE A 370 -8.90 -8.17 -3.33
C PHE A 370 -9.87 -7.42 -4.24
N VAL A 371 -9.35 -6.76 -5.26
CA VAL A 371 -10.14 -6.20 -6.36
C VAL A 371 -10.11 -7.16 -7.55
N ILE A 372 -11.19 -7.13 -8.35
CA ILE A 372 -11.25 -7.83 -9.62
C ILE A 372 -11.08 -6.78 -10.73
N SER A 373 -10.16 -7.03 -11.66
CA SER A 373 -9.93 -6.12 -12.78
C SER A 373 -11.19 -5.97 -13.63
N ALA A 374 -11.49 -4.74 -14.03
CA ALA A 374 -12.62 -4.47 -14.91
C ALA A 374 -12.47 -5.13 -16.29
N SER A 375 -11.24 -5.37 -16.74
CA SER A 375 -10.94 -6.04 -18.01
C SER A 375 -10.88 -7.58 -17.91
N SER A 376 -10.96 -8.16 -16.69
CA SER A 376 -10.89 -9.61 -16.53
C SER A 376 -12.04 -10.32 -17.26
N PRO A 377 -11.76 -11.30 -18.11
CA PRO A 377 -12.76 -12.18 -18.71
C PRO A 377 -13.25 -13.28 -17.74
N ASN A 378 -12.57 -13.43 -16.58
CA ASN A 378 -12.78 -14.53 -15.63
C ASN A 378 -13.44 -14.06 -14.32
N ARG A 379 -14.28 -13.02 -14.37
CA ARG A 379 -14.87 -12.40 -13.15
C ARG A 379 -15.62 -13.40 -12.28
N ASP A 380 -16.43 -14.28 -12.87
CA ASP A 380 -17.21 -15.26 -12.13
C ASP A 380 -16.30 -16.28 -11.41
N LEU A 381 -15.20 -16.71 -12.08
CA LEU A 381 -14.19 -17.58 -11.48
C LEU A 381 -13.42 -16.87 -10.38
N ALA A 382 -13.15 -15.58 -10.55
CA ALA A 382 -12.48 -14.78 -9.53
C ALA A 382 -13.34 -14.62 -8.27
N VAL A 383 -14.66 -14.38 -8.44
CA VAL A 383 -15.62 -14.33 -7.33
C VAL A 383 -15.69 -15.70 -6.62
N ASP A 384 -15.84 -16.79 -7.38
CA ASP A 384 -15.89 -18.16 -6.83
C ASP A 384 -14.62 -18.50 -6.03
N PHE A 385 -13.44 -18.18 -6.58
CA PHE A 385 -12.17 -18.37 -5.89
C PHE A 385 -12.11 -17.56 -4.58
N LEU A 386 -12.54 -16.29 -4.60
CA LEU A 386 -12.50 -15.42 -3.43
C LEU A 386 -13.52 -15.87 -2.37
N GLU A 387 -14.78 -16.10 -2.71
CA GLU A 387 -15.85 -16.39 -1.75
C GLU A 387 -15.77 -17.81 -1.17
N ASN A 388 -15.42 -18.81 -2.01
CA ASN A 388 -15.52 -20.23 -1.64
C ASN A 388 -14.19 -20.90 -1.28
N TYR A 389 -13.04 -20.27 -1.56
CA TYR A 389 -11.72 -20.84 -1.27
C TYR A 389 -10.85 -19.92 -0.44
N LEU A 390 -10.59 -18.70 -0.90
CA LEU A 390 -9.60 -17.83 -0.28
C LEU A 390 -10.13 -17.16 1.00
N LEU A 391 -11.31 -16.60 0.97
CA LEU A 391 -11.90 -15.86 2.09
C LEU A 391 -12.77 -16.77 2.97
N THR A 392 -12.35 -18.01 3.14
CA THR A 392 -12.85 -18.98 4.12
C THR A 392 -11.92 -19.05 5.32
N ASP A 393 -12.35 -19.67 6.42
CA ASP A 393 -11.48 -19.83 7.61
C ASP A 393 -10.19 -20.59 7.27
N ASP A 394 -10.27 -21.63 6.41
CA ASP A 394 -9.10 -22.37 5.99
C ASP A 394 -8.21 -21.60 5.00
N GLY A 395 -8.81 -20.87 4.08
CA GLY A 395 -8.07 -20.04 3.13
C GLY A 395 -7.34 -18.89 3.83
N ILE A 396 -8.03 -18.18 4.71
CA ILE A 396 -7.43 -17.10 5.51
C ILE A 396 -6.35 -17.65 6.45
N ARG A 397 -6.54 -18.84 7.02
CA ARG A 397 -5.50 -19.50 7.84
C ARG A 397 -4.23 -19.76 7.03
N ASP A 398 -4.34 -20.34 5.83
CA ASP A 398 -3.18 -20.58 4.97
C ASP A 398 -2.40 -19.30 4.64
N VAL A 399 -3.10 -18.18 4.39
CA VAL A 399 -2.47 -16.87 4.14
C VAL A 399 -1.83 -16.31 5.41
N ASN A 400 -2.54 -16.37 6.55
CA ASN A 400 -2.08 -15.80 7.82
C ASN A 400 -0.93 -16.59 8.45
N ASP A 401 -0.83 -17.90 8.18
CA ASP A 401 0.27 -18.75 8.66
C ASP A 401 1.60 -18.44 7.93
N ASP A 402 1.53 -17.88 6.72
CA ASP A 402 2.71 -17.39 6.01
C ASP A 402 3.08 -15.98 6.49
N VAL A 403 2.16 -15.03 6.43
CA VAL A 403 2.34 -13.66 6.91
C VAL A 403 1.07 -13.18 7.58
N ALA A 404 1.21 -12.55 8.75
CA ALA A 404 0.09 -12.03 9.51
C ALA A 404 -0.73 -11.02 8.70
N ILE A 405 -2.02 -11.30 8.49
CA ILE A 405 -2.95 -10.43 7.76
C ILE A 405 -3.42 -9.22 8.59
N GLY A 406 -2.97 -9.09 9.83
CA GLY A 406 -3.47 -8.09 10.78
C GLY A 406 -4.74 -8.56 11.47
N VAL A 407 -5.69 -7.65 11.68
CA VAL A 407 -7.01 -8.01 12.20
C VAL A 407 -7.84 -8.60 11.05
N PRO A 408 -8.27 -9.86 11.14
CA PRO A 408 -9.06 -10.46 10.08
C PRO A 408 -10.37 -9.71 9.83
N ALA A 409 -10.71 -9.48 8.56
CA ALA A 409 -11.99 -8.91 8.19
C ALA A 409 -13.13 -9.94 8.37
N LEU A 410 -12.83 -11.24 8.18
CA LEU A 410 -13.73 -12.36 8.36
C LEU A 410 -14.04 -12.55 9.86
N ARG A 411 -15.33 -12.47 10.25
CA ARG A 411 -15.76 -12.48 11.67
C ARG A 411 -15.41 -13.78 12.40
N SER A 412 -15.59 -14.93 11.74
CA SER A 412 -15.26 -16.24 12.31
C SER A 412 -13.77 -16.34 12.66
N PHE A 413 -12.91 -15.99 11.70
CA PHE A 413 -11.45 -16.02 11.91
C PHE A 413 -10.98 -14.94 12.88
N GLN A 414 -11.63 -13.77 12.89
CA GLN A 414 -11.36 -12.71 13.87
C GLN A 414 -11.64 -13.20 15.31
N ALA A 415 -12.72 -13.93 15.52
CA ALA A 415 -13.07 -14.51 16.84
C ALA A 415 -12.01 -15.52 17.29
N LEU A 416 -11.49 -16.35 16.38
CA LEU A 416 -10.41 -17.31 16.68
C LEU A 416 -9.09 -16.60 17.01
N SER A 417 -8.76 -15.54 16.26
CA SER A 417 -7.50 -14.80 16.38
C SER A 417 -7.48 -13.82 17.56
N GLY A 418 -8.63 -13.46 18.13
CA GLY A 418 -8.75 -12.44 19.16
C GLY A 418 -8.04 -12.77 20.48
N ARG A 419 -7.61 -14.03 20.67
CA ARG A 419 -6.78 -14.45 21.82
C ARG A 419 -5.30 -14.08 21.66
N ASN A 420 -4.85 -13.78 20.44
CA ASN A 420 -3.50 -13.31 20.20
C ASN A 420 -3.37 -11.85 20.69
N SER A 421 -2.46 -11.60 21.63
CA SER A 421 -2.28 -10.28 22.23
C SER A 421 -1.90 -9.19 21.23
N ARG A 422 -1.13 -9.54 20.17
CA ARG A 422 -0.74 -8.61 19.11
C ARG A 422 -1.96 -8.20 18.28
N ILE A 423 -2.82 -9.17 17.93
CA ILE A 423 -4.07 -8.91 17.20
C ILE A 423 -5.03 -8.09 18.09
N ALA A 424 -5.18 -8.43 19.37
CA ALA A 424 -6.03 -7.69 20.29
C ALA A 424 -5.61 -6.23 20.42
N ALA A 425 -4.32 -5.95 20.57
CA ALA A 425 -3.78 -4.59 20.62
C ALA A 425 -4.00 -3.83 19.30
N THR A 426 -3.83 -4.51 18.15
CA THR A 426 -4.11 -3.91 16.84
C THR A 426 -5.59 -3.59 16.68
N MET A 427 -6.50 -4.47 17.15
CA MET A 427 -7.96 -4.18 17.16
C MET A 427 -8.30 -2.93 17.95
N GLU A 428 -7.62 -2.68 19.07
CA GLU A 428 -7.82 -1.47 19.86
C GLU A 428 -7.36 -0.21 19.11
N ASN A 429 -6.26 -0.29 18.37
CA ASN A 429 -5.79 0.78 17.49
C ASN A 429 -6.77 1.00 16.30
N VAL A 430 -7.29 -0.09 15.70
CA VAL A 430 -8.31 -0.02 14.64
C VAL A 430 -9.59 0.65 15.14
N ARG A 431 -10.10 0.29 16.34
CA ARG A 431 -11.33 0.89 16.92
C ARG A 431 -11.18 2.37 17.20
N GLY A 432 -9.98 2.81 17.54
CA GLY A 432 -9.67 4.22 17.81
C GLY A 432 -9.14 4.99 16.62
N GLY A 433 -8.92 4.34 15.50
CA GLY A 433 -8.28 4.91 14.31
C GLY A 433 -9.24 5.57 13.31
N ASP A 434 -8.69 6.19 12.30
CA ASP A 434 -9.41 6.83 11.22
C ASP A 434 -9.27 5.97 9.95
N LEU A 435 -10.39 5.49 9.41
CA LEU A 435 -10.38 4.79 8.12
C LEU A 435 -9.83 5.72 7.04
N ILE A 436 -8.84 5.26 6.28
CA ILE A 436 -8.30 6.06 5.17
C ILE A 436 -9.44 6.33 4.18
N PRO A 437 -9.67 7.58 3.78
CA PRO A 437 -10.67 7.90 2.77
C PRO A 437 -10.32 7.24 1.42
N SER A 438 -11.21 6.41 0.89
CA SER A 438 -11.06 5.83 -0.44
C SER A 438 -11.59 6.79 -1.51
N ILE A 439 -10.91 7.94 -1.64
CA ILE A 439 -11.25 9.01 -2.59
C ILE A 439 -10.02 9.41 -3.41
N PRO A 440 -10.19 9.83 -4.69
CA PRO A 440 -9.06 10.23 -5.52
C PRO A 440 -8.20 11.33 -4.90
N GLU A 441 -8.82 12.22 -4.13
CA GLU A 441 -8.17 13.37 -3.50
C GLU A 441 -7.15 13.01 -2.42
N MET A 442 -7.11 11.74 -1.94
CA MET A 442 -6.11 11.31 -0.95
C MET A 442 -4.67 11.50 -1.45
N TYR A 443 -4.42 11.49 -2.78
CA TYR A 443 -3.08 11.78 -3.29
C TYR A 443 -2.58 13.17 -2.89
N ARG A 444 -3.50 14.18 -2.81
CA ARG A 444 -3.15 15.55 -2.37
C ARG A 444 -2.73 15.55 -0.90
N PHE A 445 -3.46 14.80 -0.06
CA PHE A 445 -3.09 14.65 1.34
C PHE A 445 -1.69 14.03 1.50
N TRP A 446 -1.45 12.89 0.85
CA TRP A 446 -0.16 12.22 0.93
C TRP A 446 1.00 13.12 0.51
N SER A 447 0.88 13.76 -0.65
CA SER A 447 1.93 14.61 -1.23
C SER A 447 2.17 15.88 -0.41
N ALA A 448 1.11 16.64 -0.09
CA ALA A 448 1.23 17.91 0.61
C ALA A 448 1.72 17.71 2.06
N PHE A 449 1.18 16.73 2.76
CA PHE A 449 1.58 16.45 4.13
C PHE A 449 3.01 15.89 4.20
N GLN A 450 3.43 15.03 3.25
CA GLN A 450 4.83 14.58 3.17
C GLN A 450 5.80 15.76 2.98
N THR A 451 5.44 16.71 2.11
CA THR A 451 6.23 17.91 1.90
C THR A 451 6.35 18.72 3.20
N ALA A 452 5.23 18.97 3.88
CA ALA A 452 5.23 19.70 5.14
C ALA A 452 6.11 19.04 6.22
N LEU A 453 6.03 17.70 6.35
CA LEU A 453 6.89 16.96 7.28
C LEU A 453 8.37 17.18 6.96
N ARG A 454 8.78 17.04 5.69
CA ARG A 454 10.16 17.24 5.26
C ARG A 454 10.67 18.66 5.49
N GLU A 455 9.88 19.66 5.12
CA GLU A 455 10.26 21.07 5.30
C GLU A 455 10.37 21.44 6.79
N ALA A 456 9.41 20.99 7.62
CA ALA A 456 9.42 21.28 9.06
C ALA A 456 10.57 20.60 9.82
N VAL A 457 10.80 19.29 9.60
CA VAL A 457 11.84 18.55 10.33
C VAL A 457 13.26 18.95 9.93
N THR A 458 13.43 19.50 8.72
CA THR A 458 14.72 20.04 8.25
C THR A 458 14.94 21.51 8.67
N GLY A 459 13.91 22.16 9.22
CA GLY A 459 13.95 23.57 9.63
C GLY A 459 13.89 24.57 8.47
N ARG A 460 13.48 24.13 7.27
CA ARG A 460 13.27 25.02 6.12
C ARG A 460 12.00 25.85 6.26
N GLN A 461 10.97 25.28 6.92
CA GLN A 461 9.76 26.00 7.33
C GLN A 461 9.46 25.73 8.81
N GLY A 462 8.78 26.68 9.46
CA GLY A 462 8.21 26.44 10.78
C GLY A 462 7.05 25.42 10.71
N ALA A 463 6.78 24.73 11.82
CA ALA A 463 5.71 23.71 11.87
C ALA A 463 4.36 24.26 11.44
N ASP A 464 4.00 25.47 11.89
CA ASP A 464 2.73 26.10 11.62
C ASP A 464 2.59 26.45 10.12
N GLU A 465 3.60 27.09 9.56
CA GLU A 465 3.66 27.47 8.14
C GLU A 465 3.60 26.24 7.23
N ALA A 466 4.39 25.22 7.51
CA ALA A 466 4.43 23.99 6.72
C ALA A 466 3.06 23.30 6.69
N LEU A 467 2.36 23.21 7.83
CA LEU A 467 1.03 22.61 7.89
C LEU A 467 -0.05 23.48 7.26
N GLU A 468 0.05 24.81 7.34
CA GLU A 468 -0.87 25.73 6.65
C GLU A 468 -0.74 25.62 5.13
N ASP A 469 0.47 25.50 4.62
CA ASP A 469 0.71 25.29 3.18
C ASP A 469 0.23 23.89 2.74
N ALA A 470 0.44 22.86 3.57
CA ALA A 470 -0.14 21.55 3.31
C ALA A 470 -1.67 21.61 3.26
N ALA A 471 -2.31 22.28 4.21
CA ALA A 471 -3.78 22.43 4.22
C ALA A 471 -4.30 23.13 2.97
N LYS A 472 -3.64 24.20 2.49
CA LYS A 472 -3.97 24.87 1.21
C LYS A 472 -3.83 23.90 0.03
N GLY A 473 -2.76 23.08 0.00
CA GLY A 473 -2.51 22.10 -1.05
C GLY A 473 -3.56 20.98 -1.08
N ILE A 474 -3.98 20.51 0.09
CA ILE A 474 -5.00 19.45 0.25
C ILE A 474 -6.38 19.93 -0.15
N ALA A 475 -6.78 21.17 0.27
CA ALA A 475 -8.11 21.72 0.05
C ALA A 475 -8.31 22.34 -1.35
N LYS A 476 -7.29 22.36 -2.21
CA LYS A 476 -7.43 22.87 -3.59
C LYS A 476 -8.49 22.07 -4.35
N GLN A 477 -9.44 22.79 -4.92
CA GLN A 477 -10.47 22.24 -5.82
C GLN A 477 -9.94 22.12 -7.25
#